data_9499b08301bc7f6da0fbdfe1d0c3312a
#
_entry.id   9499b08301bc7f6da0fbdfe1d0c3312a
#
_cell.length_a   1.000
_cell.length_b   1.000
_cell.length_c   1.000
_cell.angle_alpha   90.00
_cell.angle_beta   90.00
_cell.angle_gamma   90.00
#
_symmetry.space_group_name_H-M   'P 1'
#
loop_
_entity.id
_entity.type
_entity.pdbx_description
1 polymer ?
#
loop_
_entity_poly.entity_id
_entity_poly.type
_entity_poly.pdbx_seq_one_letter_code
_entity_poly.pdbx_strand_id
1 'polypeptide(L)'
;MEVRKKTWPDLFQLMLDGKKTTDLRLADFEIKEGDVLVLEEYDPKTGSYTGRVLKKRVKNLNKVKLTDFHAVEDISRHGHWVIELE
;
A
#
# COMPACT_ATOMS: atom_id res chain seq x y z
N MET A 1 7.13 -1.66 13.75
CA MET A 1 5.67 -1.91 13.86
C MET A 1 5.20 -2.59 12.57
N GLU A 2 4.24 -3.46 12.65
CA GLU A 2 3.63 -4.08 11.48
C GLU A 2 2.32 -3.35 11.14
N VAL A 3 2.14 -3.04 9.87
CA VAL A 3 0.93 -2.41 9.36
C VAL A 3 0.31 -3.34 8.33
N ARG A 4 -0.93 -3.77 8.56
CA ARG A 4 -1.63 -4.73 7.69
C ARG A 4 -2.51 -4.01 6.69
N LYS A 5 -2.40 -4.37 5.41
CA LYS A 5 -3.20 -3.78 4.35
C LYS A 5 -3.66 -4.84 3.35
N LYS A 6 -4.89 -4.67 2.88
CA LYS A 6 -5.42 -5.50 1.78
C LYS A 6 -4.69 -5.19 0.49
N THR A 7 -4.42 -6.22 -0.29
CA THR A 7 -3.82 -6.08 -1.61
C THR A 7 -4.53 -6.99 -2.59
N TRP A 8 -4.98 -6.46 -3.70
CA TRP A 8 -5.67 -7.23 -4.71
C TRP A 8 -4.71 -8.21 -5.39
N PRO A 9 -5.23 -9.35 -5.89
CA PRO A 9 -4.38 -10.44 -6.39
C PRO A 9 -3.37 -10.03 -7.44
N ASP A 10 -3.74 -9.17 -8.39
CA ASP A 10 -2.85 -8.74 -9.46
C ASP A 10 -1.63 -8.01 -8.91
N LEU A 11 -1.87 -7.07 -8.01
CA LEU A 11 -0.81 -6.28 -7.37
C LEU A 11 0.01 -7.14 -6.42
N PHE A 12 -0.65 -8.03 -5.69
CA PHE A 12 0.03 -8.95 -4.78
C PHE A 12 1.03 -9.82 -5.55
N GLN A 13 0.61 -10.37 -6.69
CA GLN A 13 1.47 -11.22 -7.50
C GLN A 13 2.69 -10.45 -8.03
N LEU A 14 2.50 -9.21 -8.49
CA LEU A 14 3.61 -8.38 -8.95
C LEU A 14 4.62 -8.12 -7.84
N MET A 15 4.15 -7.91 -6.63
CA MET A 15 5.03 -7.71 -5.48
C MET A 15 5.75 -8.99 -5.07
N LEU A 16 5.04 -10.12 -5.11
CA LEU A 16 5.61 -11.42 -4.80
C LEU A 16 6.73 -11.77 -5.80
N ASP A 17 6.53 -11.44 -7.07
CA ASP A 17 7.51 -11.70 -8.13
C ASP A 17 8.67 -10.70 -8.12
N GLY A 18 8.62 -9.68 -7.29
CA GLY A 18 9.65 -8.64 -7.25
C GLY A 18 9.57 -7.63 -8.38
N LYS A 19 8.51 -7.67 -9.19
CA LYS A 19 8.32 -6.73 -10.30
C LYS A 19 7.78 -5.38 -9.87
N LYS A 20 7.16 -5.33 -8.70
CA LYS A 20 6.63 -4.11 -8.12
C LYS A 20 7.17 -3.96 -6.70
N THR A 21 7.83 -2.85 -6.43
CA THR A 21 8.44 -2.58 -5.12
C THR A 21 7.88 -1.33 -4.46
N THR A 22 6.97 -0.65 -5.12
CA THR A 22 6.34 0.57 -4.62
C THR A 22 4.86 0.35 -4.39
N ASP A 23 4.34 0.83 -3.25
CA ASP A 23 2.93 0.75 -2.91
C ASP A 23 2.39 2.17 -2.75
N LEU A 24 1.27 2.47 -3.40
CA LEU A 24 0.61 3.77 -3.34
C LEU A 24 -0.74 3.60 -2.63
N ARG A 25 -0.90 4.30 -1.51
CA ARG A 25 -2.11 4.19 -0.70
C ARG A 25 -2.56 5.52 -0.15
N LEU A 26 -3.86 5.65 0.10
CA LEU A 26 -4.40 6.79 0.82
C LEU A 26 -3.74 6.84 2.21
N ALA A 27 -3.27 8.03 2.60
CA ALA A 27 -2.54 8.20 3.86
C ALA A 27 -3.49 8.44 5.03
N ASP A 28 -4.43 7.51 5.22
CA ASP A 28 -5.37 7.50 6.34
C ASP A 28 -4.88 6.64 7.50
N PHE A 29 -3.60 6.31 7.51
CA PHE A 29 -2.94 5.51 8.55
C PHE A 29 -1.50 5.97 8.74
N GLU A 30 -0.89 5.55 9.83
CA GLU A 30 0.50 5.88 10.14
C GLU A 30 1.44 4.76 9.74
N ILE A 31 2.55 5.13 9.10
CA ILE A 31 3.62 4.20 8.73
C ILE A 31 4.92 5.01 8.62
N LYS A 32 6.05 4.37 8.88
CA LYS A 32 7.36 5.02 8.81
C LYS A 32 8.43 4.07 8.28
N GLU A 33 9.58 4.61 7.94
CA GLU A 33 10.73 3.80 7.52
C GLU A 33 11.09 2.79 8.61
N GLY A 34 11.39 1.58 8.15
CA GLY A 34 11.72 0.47 9.04
C GLY A 34 10.52 -0.33 9.52
N ASP A 35 9.32 0.21 9.37
CA ASP A 35 8.11 -0.58 9.65
C ASP A 35 7.97 -1.71 8.63
N VAL A 36 7.19 -2.71 8.98
CA VAL A 36 6.88 -3.82 8.08
C VAL A 36 5.47 -3.66 7.56
N LEU A 37 5.34 -3.59 6.23
CA LEU A 37 4.04 -3.59 5.57
C LEU A 37 3.64 -5.04 5.32
N VAL A 38 2.55 -5.46 5.93
CA VAL A 38 2.00 -6.80 5.77
C VAL A 38 0.89 -6.73 4.73
N LEU A 39 1.19 -7.23 3.54
CA LEU A 39 0.24 -7.24 2.43
C LEU A 39 -0.57 -8.52 2.50
N GLU A 40 -1.86 -8.39 2.67
CA GLU A 40 -2.79 -9.51 2.77
C GLU A 40 -3.60 -9.57 1.48
N GLU A 41 -3.41 -10.65 0.71
CA GLU A 41 -4.13 -10.81 -0.55
C GLU A 41 -5.62 -10.94 -0.29
N TYR A 42 -6.38 -10.09 -0.95
CA TYR A 42 -7.83 -10.05 -0.83
C TYR A 42 -8.44 -10.12 -2.22
N ASP A 43 -9.36 -11.07 -2.42
CA ASP A 43 -10.04 -11.24 -3.69
C ASP A 43 -11.39 -10.52 -3.65
N PRO A 44 -11.54 -9.41 -4.40
CA PRO A 44 -12.80 -8.65 -4.41
C PRO A 44 -13.94 -9.42 -5.06
N LYS A 45 -13.66 -10.43 -5.89
CA LYS A 45 -14.68 -11.25 -6.54
C LYS A 45 -15.38 -12.17 -5.56
N THR A 46 -14.62 -12.72 -4.60
CA THR A 46 -15.18 -13.59 -3.57
C THR A 46 -15.50 -12.84 -2.28
N GLY A 47 -14.96 -11.63 -2.13
CA GLY A 47 -15.11 -10.83 -0.93
C GLY A 47 -14.36 -11.41 0.26
N SER A 48 -13.27 -12.13 0.03
CA SER A 48 -12.54 -12.79 1.12
C SER A 48 -11.03 -12.77 0.90
N TYR A 49 -10.29 -12.93 2.00
CA TYR A 49 -8.84 -13.09 1.94
C TYR A 49 -8.52 -14.48 1.39
N THR A 50 -7.46 -14.55 0.59
CA THR A 50 -7.02 -15.83 -0.01
C THR A 50 -6.16 -16.66 0.93
N GLY A 51 -5.63 -16.04 1.98
CA GLY A 51 -4.69 -16.68 2.89
C GLY A 51 -3.22 -16.39 2.56
N ARG A 52 -2.94 -15.80 1.39
CA ARG A 52 -1.56 -15.42 1.06
C ARG A 52 -1.21 -14.08 1.70
N VAL A 53 -0.03 -14.02 2.29
CA VAL A 53 0.47 -12.83 2.98
C VAL A 53 1.92 -12.61 2.59
N LEU A 54 2.29 -11.35 2.37
CA LEU A 54 3.65 -10.96 2.04
C LEU A 54 4.08 -9.84 2.98
N LYS A 55 5.22 -10.01 3.64
CA LYS A 55 5.78 -8.99 4.53
C LYS A 55 6.95 -8.31 3.85
N LYS A 56 6.92 -6.97 3.80
CA LYS A 56 8.00 -6.17 3.22
C LYS A 56 8.36 -5.03 4.16
N ARG A 57 9.65 -4.81 4.37
CA ARG A 57 10.11 -3.67 5.15
C ARG A 57 10.02 -2.40 4.34
N VAL A 58 9.58 -1.32 4.97
CA VAL A 58 9.52 0.01 4.35
C VAL A 58 10.93 0.58 4.27
N LYS A 59 11.42 0.75 3.04
CA LYS A 59 12.74 1.30 2.76
C LYS A 59 12.74 2.80 2.89
N ASN A 60 11.80 3.47 2.26
CA ASN A 60 11.53 4.88 2.46
C ASN A 60 10.07 5.18 2.07
N LEU A 61 9.59 6.36 2.39
CA LEU A 61 8.26 6.74 1.99
C LEU A 61 8.15 8.26 1.90
N ASN A 62 7.23 8.71 1.03
CA ASN A 62 6.91 10.12 0.86
C ASN A 62 5.39 10.28 0.90
N LYS A 63 4.95 11.39 1.46
CA LYS A 63 3.53 11.72 1.47
C LYS A 63 3.29 12.76 0.39
N VAL A 64 2.38 12.47 -0.52
CA VAL A 64 2.02 13.39 -1.60
C VAL A 64 0.53 13.70 -1.54
N LYS A 65 0.16 14.92 -1.92
CA LYS A 65 -1.23 15.33 -2.06
C LYS A 65 -1.58 15.34 -3.54
N LEU A 66 -2.36 14.38 -3.97
CA LEU A 66 -2.75 14.29 -5.38
C LEU A 66 -3.62 15.46 -5.82
N THR A 67 -4.18 16.22 -4.89
CA THR A 67 -4.90 17.46 -5.19
C THR A 67 -4.02 18.53 -5.82
N ASP A 68 -2.71 18.42 -5.67
CA ASP A 68 -1.79 19.30 -6.38
C ASP A 68 -1.87 19.06 -7.90
N PHE A 69 -2.39 17.89 -8.29
CA PHE A 69 -2.54 17.49 -9.68
C PHE A 69 -4.00 17.44 -10.13
N HIS A 70 -4.93 17.24 -9.18
CA HIS A 70 -6.36 17.07 -9.46
C HIS A 70 -7.20 17.77 -8.40
N ALA A 71 -8.18 18.55 -8.81
CA ALA A 71 -9.09 19.24 -7.90
C ALA A 71 -10.18 18.27 -7.40
N VAL A 72 -9.81 17.29 -6.58
CA VAL A 72 -10.74 16.33 -5.98
C VAL A 72 -10.71 16.50 -4.46
N GLU A 73 -11.78 17.03 -3.91
CA GLU A 73 -11.85 17.41 -2.49
C GLU A 73 -11.62 16.24 -1.54
N ASP A 74 -12.10 15.04 -1.89
CA ASP A 74 -12.03 13.87 -1.01
C ASP A 74 -10.61 13.33 -0.86
N ILE A 75 -9.74 13.59 -1.83
CA ILE A 75 -8.35 13.13 -1.81
C ILE A 75 -7.48 14.05 -0.99
N SER A 76 -7.91 15.31 -0.79
CA SER A 76 -7.09 16.37 -0.21
C SER A 76 -6.78 16.23 1.28
N ARG A 77 -7.65 15.54 2.04
CA ARG A 77 -7.56 15.53 3.50
C ARG A 77 -6.38 14.75 4.03
N HIS A 78 -6.05 13.62 3.41
CA HIS A 78 -5.03 12.71 3.92
C HIS A 78 -3.77 12.69 3.08
N GLY A 79 -3.88 12.99 1.78
CA GLY A 79 -2.81 12.75 0.83
C GLY A 79 -2.63 11.26 0.58
N HIS A 80 -1.53 10.90 -0.03
CA HIS A 80 -1.19 9.51 -0.34
C HIS A 80 0.23 9.19 0.11
N TRP A 81 0.41 7.98 0.59
CA TRP A 81 1.73 7.42 0.84
C TRP A 81 2.27 6.80 -0.43
N VAL A 82 3.48 7.20 -0.81
CA VAL A 82 4.29 6.49 -1.80
C VAL A 82 5.31 5.71 -1.00
N ILE A 83 5.12 4.41 -0.88
CA ILE A 83 5.89 3.53 0.00
C ILE A 83 6.84 2.70 -0.84
N GLU A 84 8.14 2.88 -0.64
CA GLU A 84 9.14 2.06 -1.29
C GLU A 84 9.54 0.92 -0.36
N LEU A 85 9.45 -0.30 -0.88
CA LEU A 85 9.66 -1.53 -0.13
C LEU A 85 10.98 -2.20 -0.50
N GLU A 86 11.59 -2.83 0.49
CA GLU A 86 12.82 -3.59 0.27
C GLU A 86 12.60 -4.87 -0.52
#